data_d377de65a0713d8fdcce7c0e227861bd
#
_entry.id   d377de65a0713d8fdcce7c0e227861bd
#
_cell.length_a   1.000
_cell.length_b   1.000
_cell.length_c   1.000
_cell.angle_alpha   90.00
_cell.angle_beta   90.00
_cell.angle_gamma   90.00
#
_symmetry.space_group_name_H-M   'P 1'
#
loop_
_entity.id
_entity.type
_entity.pdbx_description
1 polymer ?
#
loop_
_entity_poly.entity_id
_entity_poly.type
_entity_poly.pdbx_seq_one_letter_code
_entity_poly.pdbx_strand_id
1 'polypeptide(L)'
;KFDVGKPWRYSQLIATYDFPIYKSAETIQAEQDSILQYYEPYFAIDETVGKAQVEKFKATINGRKPATIPANYLTYVVNKLEYIYAQGVMSTEDFDQMHRDEVASIRIFAQNVAKEQQMPKIFSHKTAYEYLIDLGEDSLQYDRRILRKCNLSDYIVPNLTYDKTKSEESRKDLLASLSYSSGMVMSGQKIIGQGDIVDKATYDILTSLEKEYNRRNTSKMQSHKVLLGQLLQPDPPRLSGQHAPHLVHSLHAGNLPPAHFIPHQA
;
A
#
# COMPACT_ATOMS: atom_id res chain seq x y z
N LYS A 1 -11.25 -1.98 -40.19
CA LYS A 1 -9.89 -2.07 -39.65
C LYS A 1 -9.13 -0.82 -40.08
N PHE A 2 -8.42 -0.18 -39.18
CA PHE A 2 -7.63 1.04 -39.40
C PHE A 2 -6.20 0.83 -38.83
N ASP A 3 -5.22 1.49 -39.42
CA ASP A 3 -3.81 1.37 -39.04
C ASP A 3 -3.17 2.77 -39.06
N VAL A 4 -2.20 2.99 -38.18
CA VAL A 4 -1.42 4.25 -38.14
C VAL A 4 -0.69 4.47 -39.45
N GLY A 5 -0.67 5.71 -39.95
CA GLY A 5 -0.02 6.10 -41.20
C GLY A 5 -0.81 5.81 -42.47
N LYS A 6 -2.01 5.19 -42.36
CA LYS A 6 -2.87 4.92 -43.52
C LYS A 6 -4.02 5.91 -43.61
N PRO A 7 -4.51 6.23 -44.83
CA PRO A 7 -5.65 7.10 -44.99
C PRO A 7 -6.96 6.42 -44.54
N TRP A 8 -7.82 7.21 -43.87
CA TRP A 8 -9.16 6.80 -43.48
C TRP A 8 -10.06 6.60 -44.71
N ARG A 9 -10.51 5.39 -44.93
CA ARG A 9 -11.24 4.97 -46.13
C ARG A 9 -12.76 5.13 -46.06
N TYR A 10 -13.28 5.45 -44.86
CA TYR A 10 -14.69 5.55 -44.59
C TYR A 10 -15.15 7.01 -44.61
N SER A 11 -16.44 7.25 -44.51
CA SER A 11 -17.01 8.57 -44.35
C SER A 11 -16.48 9.27 -43.08
N GLN A 12 -16.67 10.60 -42.98
CA GLN A 12 -16.33 11.36 -41.81
C GLN A 12 -16.93 10.72 -40.54
N LEU A 13 -16.11 10.55 -39.52
CA LEU A 13 -16.52 10.02 -38.24
C LEU A 13 -16.65 11.16 -37.22
N ILE A 14 -17.85 11.23 -36.62
CA ILE A 14 -18.18 12.19 -35.55
C ILE A 14 -18.56 11.40 -34.30
N ALA A 15 -18.13 11.81 -33.13
CA ALA A 15 -18.50 11.21 -31.88
C ALA A 15 -20.00 11.39 -31.62
N THR A 16 -20.71 10.31 -31.36
CA THR A 16 -22.15 10.32 -31.06
C THR A 16 -22.46 10.40 -29.56
N TYR A 17 -21.44 10.28 -28.74
CA TYR A 17 -21.49 10.38 -27.28
C TYR A 17 -20.08 10.72 -26.73
N ASP A 18 -20.03 11.18 -25.48
CA ASP A 18 -18.79 11.43 -24.78
C ASP A 18 -18.12 10.10 -24.41
N PHE A 19 -16.79 10.02 -24.61
CA PHE A 19 -16.02 8.85 -24.21
C PHE A 19 -14.56 9.22 -23.87
N PRO A 20 -13.92 8.49 -22.92
CA PRO A 20 -12.53 8.71 -22.57
C PRO A 20 -11.58 8.18 -23.66
N ILE A 21 -10.48 8.88 -23.87
CA ILE A 21 -9.36 8.39 -24.67
C ILE A 21 -8.48 7.55 -23.76
N TYR A 22 -8.52 6.23 -23.91
CA TYR A 22 -7.72 5.32 -23.10
C TYR A 22 -6.25 5.36 -23.50
N LYS A 23 -5.37 5.40 -22.49
CA LYS A 23 -3.93 5.22 -22.69
C LYS A 23 -3.63 3.80 -23.16
N SER A 24 -2.55 3.63 -23.93
CA SER A 24 -2.08 2.30 -24.30
C SER A 24 -1.53 1.54 -23.07
N ALA A 25 -1.47 0.21 -23.17
CA ALA A 25 -0.93 -0.61 -22.08
C ALA A 25 0.52 -0.25 -21.77
N GLU A 26 1.32 0.07 -22.79
CA GLU A 26 2.71 0.49 -22.65
C GLU A 26 2.83 1.82 -21.92
N THR A 27 1.94 2.79 -22.23
CA THR A 27 1.91 4.09 -21.53
C THR A 27 1.53 3.93 -20.06
N ILE A 28 0.50 3.10 -19.78
CA ILE A 28 0.08 2.80 -18.41
C ILE A 28 1.22 2.14 -17.64
N GLN A 29 1.90 1.15 -18.23
CA GLN A 29 3.02 0.47 -17.59
C GLN A 29 4.17 1.43 -17.30
N ALA A 30 4.55 2.27 -18.25
CA ALA A 30 5.60 3.27 -18.07
C ALA A 30 5.26 4.28 -16.95
N GLU A 31 4.00 4.71 -16.85
CA GLU A 31 3.54 5.58 -15.77
C GLU A 31 3.53 4.86 -14.41
N GLN A 32 3.14 3.57 -14.38
CA GLN A 32 3.20 2.74 -13.17
C GLN A 32 4.64 2.58 -12.70
N ASP A 33 5.56 2.25 -13.60
CA ASP A 33 6.98 2.09 -13.28
C ASP A 33 7.56 3.42 -12.78
N SER A 34 7.17 4.55 -13.39
CA SER A 34 7.61 5.88 -12.96
C SER A 34 7.10 6.26 -11.57
N ILE A 35 5.82 6.00 -11.26
CA ILE A 35 5.26 6.37 -9.96
C ILE A 35 5.76 5.44 -8.84
N LEU A 36 6.04 4.18 -9.16
CA LEU A 36 6.57 3.22 -8.19
C LEU A 36 8.01 3.51 -7.76
N GLN A 37 8.75 4.35 -8.50
CA GLN A 37 10.06 4.85 -8.05
C GLN A 37 9.96 5.71 -6.78
N TYR A 38 8.79 6.29 -6.51
CA TYR A 38 8.51 7.09 -5.31
C TYR A 38 7.81 6.29 -4.22
N TYR A 39 7.71 4.96 -4.40
CA TYR A 39 7.08 4.11 -3.41
C TYR A 39 8.00 3.91 -2.21
N GLU A 40 7.45 4.18 -1.02
CA GLU A 40 8.14 4.01 0.24
C GLU A 40 7.42 2.92 1.07
N PRO A 41 8.07 1.78 1.30
CA PRO A 41 7.51 0.73 2.14
C PRO A 41 7.42 1.16 3.60
N TYR A 42 6.42 0.64 4.31
CA TYR A 42 6.16 0.93 5.71
C TYR A 42 6.83 -0.08 6.63
N PHE A 43 7.46 0.44 7.69
CA PHE A 43 8.03 -0.32 8.78
C PHE A 43 7.50 0.18 10.11
N ALA A 44 7.19 -0.74 11.02
CA ALA A 44 6.89 -0.42 12.41
C ALA A 44 8.19 -0.45 13.23
N ILE A 45 8.40 0.56 14.05
CA ILE A 45 9.54 0.60 15.00
C ILE A 45 9.07 0.22 16.40
N ASP A 46 9.81 -0.70 17.03
CA ASP A 46 9.64 -1.04 18.44
C ASP A 46 10.75 -0.36 19.28
N GLU A 47 10.38 0.76 19.90
CA GLU A 47 11.29 1.51 20.76
C GLU A 47 11.68 0.76 22.04
N THR A 48 10.92 -0.24 22.45
CA THR A 48 11.19 -1.01 23.67
C THR A 48 12.41 -1.90 23.52
N VAL A 49 12.64 -2.41 22.31
CA VAL A 49 13.81 -3.24 21.98
C VAL A 49 15.11 -2.48 22.25
N GLY A 50 15.22 -1.26 21.74
CA GLY A 50 16.42 -0.44 21.96
C GLY A 50 16.72 -0.18 23.45
N LYS A 51 15.67 0.21 24.18
CA LYS A 51 15.79 0.44 25.64
C LYS A 51 16.23 -0.83 26.38
N ALA A 52 15.63 -1.98 26.05
CA ALA A 52 15.96 -3.26 26.66
C ALA A 52 17.42 -3.68 26.39
N GLN A 53 17.91 -3.50 25.16
CA GLN A 53 19.29 -3.86 24.81
C GLN A 53 20.33 -2.93 25.47
N VAL A 54 20.03 -1.64 25.56
CA VAL A 54 20.89 -0.68 26.30
C VAL A 54 20.96 -1.05 27.77
N GLU A 55 19.86 -1.35 28.43
CA GLU A 55 19.85 -1.75 29.85
C GLU A 55 20.55 -3.12 30.05
N LYS A 56 20.37 -4.08 29.15
CA LYS A 56 21.09 -5.37 29.15
C LYS A 56 22.60 -5.14 29.04
N PHE A 57 23.04 -4.24 28.17
CA PHE A 57 24.44 -3.90 28.03
C PHE A 57 24.98 -3.28 29.32
N LYS A 58 24.34 -2.27 29.91
CA LYS A 58 24.72 -1.62 31.19
C LYS A 58 24.83 -2.65 32.31
N ALA A 59 23.84 -3.53 32.48
CA ALA A 59 23.82 -4.55 33.49
C ALA A 59 24.98 -5.55 33.32
N THR A 60 25.26 -5.99 32.08
CA THR A 60 26.34 -6.95 31.79
C THR A 60 27.70 -6.36 32.08
N ILE A 61 27.96 -5.11 31.70
CA ILE A 61 29.27 -4.46 31.95
C ILE A 61 29.46 -4.18 33.43
N ASN A 62 28.45 -3.66 34.13
CA ASN A 62 28.53 -3.35 35.57
C ASN A 62 28.64 -4.62 36.43
N GLY A 63 28.12 -5.76 35.98
CA GLY A 63 28.21 -7.07 36.65
C GLY A 63 29.58 -7.74 36.54
N ARG A 64 30.45 -7.31 35.63
CA ARG A 64 31.82 -7.89 35.48
C ARG A 64 32.75 -7.43 36.57
N LYS A 65 33.31 -8.41 37.32
CA LYS A 65 34.34 -8.15 38.36
C LYS A 65 35.59 -8.98 38.05
N PRO A 66 36.80 -8.38 38.07
CA PRO A 66 37.09 -6.93 38.15
C PRO A 66 36.61 -6.17 36.92
N ALA A 67 36.37 -4.87 37.07
CA ALA A 67 35.98 -4.01 35.97
C ALA A 67 37.07 -4.01 34.87
N THR A 68 36.81 -4.76 33.80
CA THR A 68 37.76 -4.93 32.67
C THR A 68 37.61 -3.85 31.61
N ILE A 69 36.55 -3.05 31.70
CA ILE A 69 36.18 -2.03 30.73
C ILE A 69 36.07 -0.69 31.48
N PRO A 70 36.82 0.35 31.06
CA PRO A 70 36.73 1.68 31.66
C PRO A 70 35.33 2.29 31.52
N ALA A 71 34.89 3.07 32.52
CA ALA A 71 33.53 3.62 32.58
C ALA A 71 33.17 4.54 31.38
N ASN A 72 34.14 5.25 30.81
CA ASN A 72 33.94 6.08 29.63
C ASN A 72 33.51 5.27 28.39
N TYR A 73 33.94 4.01 28.26
CA TYR A 73 33.49 3.11 27.18
C TYR A 73 32.02 2.72 27.32
N LEU A 74 31.51 2.59 28.56
CA LEU A 74 30.10 2.32 28.80
C LEU A 74 29.24 3.43 28.21
N THR A 75 29.52 4.69 28.55
CA THR A 75 28.78 5.86 28.02
C THR A 75 28.92 5.96 26.51
N TYR A 76 30.10 5.75 25.97
CA TYR A 76 30.37 5.79 24.55
C TYR A 76 29.51 4.77 23.77
N VAL A 77 29.50 3.51 24.21
CA VAL A 77 28.71 2.45 23.56
C VAL A 77 27.21 2.67 23.73
N VAL A 78 26.76 3.11 24.90
CA VAL A 78 25.35 3.42 25.16
C VAL A 78 24.84 4.49 24.18
N ASN A 79 25.56 5.60 24.04
CA ASN A 79 25.17 6.67 23.12
C ASN A 79 25.09 6.17 21.68
N LYS A 80 26.02 5.33 21.24
CA LYS A 80 25.98 4.73 19.90
C LYS A 80 24.84 3.74 19.73
N LEU A 81 24.54 2.90 20.74
CA LEU A 81 23.40 1.99 20.70
C LEU A 81 22.07 2.77 20.63
N GLU A 82 21.91 3.80 21.46
CA GLU A 82 20.73 4.67 21.42
C GLU A 82 20.55 5.32 20.05
N TYR A 83 21.64 5.80 19.44
CA TYR A 83 21.60 6.35 18.09
C TYR A 83 21.16 5.31 17.04
N ILE A 84 21.77 4.10 17.05
CA ILE A 84 21.43 3.01 16.13
C ILE A 84 19.95 2.66 16.23
N TYR A 85 19.44 2.51 17.46
CA TYR A 85 18.03 2.16 17.68
C TYR A 85 17.06 3.29 17.35
N ALA A 86 17.49 4.54 17.48
CA ALA A 86 16.70 5.70 17.04
C ALA A 86 16.59 5.80 15.51
N GLN A 87 17.64 5.39 14.78
CA GLN A 87 17.59 5.31 13.32
C GLN A 87 16.81 4.09 12.83
N GLY A 88 16.90 2.98 13.57
CA GLY A 88 16.28 1.71 13.28
C GLY A 88 17.26 0.64 12.79
N VAL A 89 17.07 -0.56 13.32
CA VAL A 89 17.80 -1.77 12.94
C VAL A 89 16.83 -2.71 12.22
N MET A 90 17.16 -3.04 11.00
CA MET A 90 16.36 -3.92 10.13
C MET A 90 16.89 -5.35 10.20
N SER A 91 16.04 -6.36 9.94
CA SER A 91 16.53 -7.72 9.72
C SER A 91 17.46 -7.77 8.51
N THR A 92 18.35 -8.75 8.46
CA THR A 92 19.26 -8.89 7.30
C THR A 92 18.48 -9.13 6.02
N GLU A 93 17.42 -9.94 6.12
CA GLU A 93 16.55 -10.28 4.99
C GLU A 93 15.86 -9.03 4.41
N ASP A 94 15.22 -8.24 5.29
CA ASP A 94 14.53 -7.01 4.86
C ASP A 94 15.53 -5.99 4.32
N PHE A 95 16.69 -5.82 4.97
CA PHE A 95 17.72 -4.88 4.55
C PHE A 95 18.25 -5.23 3.15
N ASP A 96 18.56 -6.50 2.90
CA ASP A 96 19.03 -6.98 1.61
C ASP A 96 17.93 -6.87 0.53
N GLN A 97 16.66 -7.08 0.91
CA GLN A 97 15.54 -6.90 0.00
C GLN A 97 15.39 -5.43 -0.41
N MET A 98 15.39 -4.50 0.54
CA MET A 98 15.30 -3.07 0.25
C MET A 98 16.45 -2.59 -0.66
N HIS A 99 17.64 -3.15 -0.50
CA HIS A 99 18.78 -2.84 -1.37
C HIS A 99 18.64 -3.43 -2.79
N ARG A 100 18.12 -4.66 -2.90
CA ARG A 100 17.84 -5.25 -4.23
C ARG A 100 16.77 -4.48 -4.99
N ASP A 101 15.78 -3.98 -4.28
CA ASP A 101 14.66 -3.22 -4.84
C ASP A 101 15.02 -1.72 -5.03
N GLU A 102 16.29 -1.34 -4.77
CA GLU A 102 16.79 0.04 -4.90
C GLU A 102 15.94 1.08 -4.14
N VAL A 103 15.38 0.68 -2.99
CA VAL A 103 14.55 1.55 -2.16
C VAL A 103 15.41 2.68 -1.58
N ALA A 104 15.06 3.93 -1.88
CA ALA A 104 15.80 5.10 -1.42
C ALA A 104 15.42 5.51 0.02
N SER A 105 14.13 5.41 0.36
CA SER A 105 13.58 5.76 1.66
C SER A 105 12.45 4.80 2.07
N ILE A 106 12.22 4.70 3.37
CA ILE A 106 11.13 3.95 3.98
C ILE A 106 10.28 4.86 4.87
N ARG A 107 9.07 4.45 5.16
CA ARG A 107 8.21 5.10 6.15
C ARG A 107 8.21 4.34 7.46
N ILE A 108 8.77 4.95 8.49
CA ILE A 108 8.74 4.38 9.85
C ILE A 108 7.50 4.89 10.56
N PHE A 109 6.67 3.94 10.99
CA PHE A 109 5.44 4.22 11.70
C PHE A 109 5.63 3.97 13.21
N ALA A 110 5.45 5.03 13.99
CA ALA A 110 5.48 5.01 15.44
C ALA A 110 4.35 5.88 15.99
N GLN A 111 3.63 5.43 17.02
CA GLN A 111 2.62 6.22 17.75
C GLN A 111 1.63 6.97 16.84
N ASN A 112 1.13 6.30 15.79
CA ASN A 112 0.24 6.87 14.76
C ASN A 112 0.83 7.97 13.86
N VAL A 113 2.14 8.16 13.87
CA VAL A 113 2.84 9.08 12.98
C VAL A 113 3.77 8.30 12.07
N ALA A 114 3.69 8.56 10.77
CA ALA A 114 4.63 8.03 9.79
C ALA A 114 5.71 9.08 9.51
N LYS A 115 6.98 8.70 9.64
CA LYS A 115 8.14 9.54 9.34
C LYS A 115 8.96 8.89 8.23
N GLU A 116 9.34 9.67 7.25
CA GLU A 116 10.29 9.25 6.23
C GLU A 116 11.69 9.06 6.84
N GLN A 117 12.34 7.96 6.46
CA GLN A 117 13.71 7.67 6.83
C GLN A 117 14.48 7.14 5.61
N GLN A 118 15.61 7.75 5.31
CA GLN A 118 16.44 7.35 4.18
C GLN A 118 17.21 6.06 4.48
N MET A 119 17.29 5.15 3.51
CA MET A 119 17.93 3.85 3.66
C MET A 119 19.40 3.93 4.12
N PRO A 120 20.23 4.89 3.70
CA PRO A 120 21.61 5.02 4.20
C PRO A 120 21.74 5.27 5.72
N LYS A 121 20.66 5.68 6.38
CA LYS A 121 20.62 5.90 7.84
C LYS A 121 20.12 4.69 8.62
N ILE A 122 19.53 3.71 7.93
CA ILE A 122 19.03 2.47 8.54
C ILE A 122 20.19 1.49 8.71
N PHE A 123 20.18 0.79 9.81
CA PHE A 123 21.20 -0.20 10.11
C PHE A 123 20.70 -1.63 9.84
N SER A 124 21.58 -2.46 9.28
CA SER A 124 21.52 -3.92 9.43
C SER A 124 22.34 -4.33 10.66
N HIS A 125 22.26 -5.60 11.06
CA HIS A 125 23.11 -6.12 12.11
C HIS A 125 24.61 -5.84 11.84
N LYS A 126 25.05 -6.04 10.58
CA LYS A 126 26.44 -5.84 10.16
C LYS A 126 26.85 -4.37 10.24
N THR A 127 26.07 -3.48 9.63
CA THR A 127 26.41 -2.04 9.59
C THR A 127 26.31 -1.40 10.98
N ALA A 128 25.38 -1.87 11.82
CA ALA A 128 25.31 -1.46 13.22
C ALA A 128 26.57 -1.86 14.02
N TYR A 129 27.04 -3.10 13.83
CA TYR A 129 28.27 -3.54 14.46
C TYR A 129 29.49 -2.74 13.97
N GLU A 130 29.60 -2.52 12.66
CA GLU A 130 30.67 -1.69 12.08
C GLU A 130 30.66 -0.28 12.67
N TYR A 131 29.47 0.33 12.77
CA TYR A 131 29.31 1.66 13.38
C TYR A 131 29.71 1.68 14.87
N LEU A 132 29.39 0.63 15.65
CA LEU A 132 29.75 0.55 17.07
C LEU A 132 31.27 0.47 17.29
N ILE A 133 32.00 -0.21 16.41
CA ILE A 133 33.47 -0.36 16.51
C ILE A 133 34.25 0.70 15.74
N ASP A 134 33.59 1.51 14.93
CA ASP A 134 34.21 2.60 14.21
C ASP A 134 34.42 3.79 15.16
N LEU A 135 35.66 4.13 15.41
CA LEU A 135 36.07 5.21 16.33
C LEU A 135 36.11 6.57 15.63
N GLY A 136 36.27 6.61 14.30
CA GLY A 136 36.41 7.86 13.56
C GLY A 136 37.41 8.81 14.24
N GLU A 137 36.98 10.02 14.57
CA GLU A 137 37.77 11.04 15.27
C GLU A 137 38.06 10.69 16.75
N ASP A 138 37.25 9.80 17.34
CA ASP A 138 37.41 9.36 18.75
C ASP A 138 38.56 8.35 18.94
N SER A 139 39.30 8.00 17.88
CA SER A 139 40.41 7.03 17.91
C SER A 139 41.55 7.39 18.85
N LEU A 140 41.68 8.67 19.25
CA LEU A 140 42.63 9.12 20.22
C LEU A 140 42.20 8.85 21.68
N GLN A 141 40.88 8.69 21.94
CA GLN A 141 40.31 8.50 23.26
C GLN A 141 39.95 7.05 23.57
N TYR A 142 39.65 6.26 22.52
CA TYR A 142 39.16 4.90 22.65
C TYR A 142 40.01 3.91 21.85
N ASP A 143 40.11 2.67 22.35
CA ASP A 143 40.80 1.55 21.70
C ASP A 143 39.77 0.55 21.19
N ARG A 144 39.75 0.29 19.86
CA ARG A 144 38.90 -0.68 19.20
C ARG A 144 39.02 -2.10 19.80
N ARG A 145 40.19 -2.46 20.33
CA ARG A 145 40.41 -3.76 20.97
C ARG A 145 39.59 -3.92 22.26
N ILE A 146 39.36 -2.84 23.01
CA ILE A 146 38.51 -2.85 24.20
C ILE A 146 37.03 -3.00 23.79
N LEU A 147 36.59 -2.29 22.76
CA LEU A 147 35.21 -2.40 22.22
C LEU A 147 34.88 -3.84 21.76
N ARG A 148 35.82 -4.50 21.10
CA ARG A 148 35.66 -5.91 20.69
C ARG A 148 35.46 -6.88 21.86
N LYS A 149 36.03 -6.59 23.06
CA LYS A 149 35.81 -7.39 24.26
C LYS A 149 34.43 -7.23 24.87
N CYS A 150 33.64 -6.26 24.42
CA CYS A 150 32.27 -6.01 24.90
C CYS A 150 31.24 -6.93 24.31
N ASN A 151 31.56 -7.79 23.33
CA ASN A 151 30.60 -8.63 22.57
C ASN A 151 29.44 -7.82 22.07
N LEU A 152 29.69 -6.71 21.41
CA LEU A 152 28.66 -5.74 20.97
C LEU A 152 27.61 -6.32 20.06
N SER A 153 27.94 -7.37 19.31
CA SER A 153 27.01 -8.10 18.46
C SER A 153 25.78 -8.66 19.20
N ASP A 154 25.94 -9.03 20.48
CA ASP A 154 24.86 -9.63 21.30
C ASP A 154 23.77 -8.61 21.71
N TYR A 155 24.01 -7.32 21.45
CA TYR A 155 23.13 -6.21 21.77
C TYR A 155 22.52 -5.55 20.51
N ILE A 156 22.73 -6.13 19.34
CA ILE A 156 22.15 -5.65 18.08
C ILE A 156 21.03 -6.61 17.68
N VAL A 157 19.80 -6.15 17.85
CA VAL A 157 18.59 -6.91 17.53
C VAL A 157 17.70 -6.02 16.66
N PRO A 158 17.07 -6.57 15.61
CA PRO A 158 16.14 -5.79 14.79
C PRO A 158 15.02 -5.18 15.64
N ASN A 159 14.75 -3.90 15.43
CA ASN A 159 13.62 -3.17 16.01
C ASN A 159 12.71 -2.55 14.94
N LEU A 160 13.02 -2.75 13.66
CA LEU A 160 12.15 -2.43 12.54
C LEU A 160 11.54 -3.71 12.00
N THR A 161 10.23 -3.71 11.85
CA THR A 161 9.45 -4.81 11.28
C THR A 161 8.67 -4.30 10.07
N TYR A 162 8.75 -4.99 8.95
CA TYR A 162 8.00 -4.66 7.73
C TYR A 162 6.50 -4.75 7.96
N ASP A 163 5.76 -3.66 7.70
CA ASP A 163 4.29 -3.63 7.75
C ASP A 163 3.74 -3.90 6.34
N LYS A 164 3.50 -5.19 6.07
CA LYS A 164 3.00 -5.64 4.78
C LYS A 164 1.67 -5.00 4.42
N THR A 165 0.75 -4.90 5.37
CA THR A 165 -0.61 -4.39 5.11
C THR A 165 -0.58 -2.94 4.68
N LYS A 166 0.09 -2.08 5.46
CA LYS A 166 0.22 -0.66 5.12
C LYS A 166 1.03 -0.42 3.85
N SER A 167 2.05 -1.23 3.63
CA SER A 167 2.87 -1.14 2.41
C SER A 167 2.06 -1.48 1.16
N GLU A 168 1.26 -2.55 1.20
CA GLU A 168 0.39 -2.94 0.08
C GLU A 168 -0.75 -1.93 -0.15
N GLU A 169 -1.36 -1.40 0.91
CA GLU A 169 -2.37 -0.35 0.82
C GLU A 169 -1.79 0.91 0.17
N SER A 170 -0.65 1.41 0.67
CA SER A 170 0.02 2.57 0.11
C SER A 170 0.41 2.39 -1.35
N ARG A 171 0.93 1.22 -1.72
CA ARG A 171 1.24 0.89 -3.11
C ARG A 171 -0.01 0.89 -3.99
N LYS A 172 -1.09 0.32 -3.50
CA LYS A 172 -2.38 0.28 -4.19
C LYS A 172 -2.94 1.68 -4.40
N ASP A 173 -2.90 2.53 -3.36
CA ASP A 173 -3.38 3.91 -3.44
C ASP A 173 -2.54 4.73 -4.43
N LEU A 174 -1.23 4.52 -4.42
CA LEU A 174 -0.31 5.17 -5.36
C LEU A 174 -0.66 4.79 -6.81
N LEU A 175 -0.88 3.52 -7.10
CA LEU A 175 -1.30 3.03 -8.42
C LEU A 175 -2.72 3.48 -8.78
N ALA A 176 -3.64 3.57 -7.81
CA ALA A 176 -5.00 4.04 -8.04
C ALA A 176 -5.09 5.54 -8.37
N SER A 177 -4.05 6.31 -8.04
CA SER A 177 -3.96 7.73 -8.39
C SER A 177 -3.71 7.97 -9.89
N LEU A 178 -3.28 6.94 -10.63
CA LEU A 178 -3.01 7.04 -12.05
C LEU A 178 -4.31 7.12 -12.87
N SER A 179 -4.36 8.07 -13.78
CA SER A 179 -5.43 8.15 -14.76
C SER A 179 -5.21 7.17 -15.91
N TYR A 180 -6.20 6.32 -16.18
CA TYR A 180 -6.20 5.40 -17.32
C TYR A 180 -6.62 6.06 -18.63
N SER A 181 -6.97 7.35 -18.61
CA SER A 181 -7.32 8.13 -19.79
C SER A 181 -6.41 9.35 -19.93
N SER A 182 -6.11 9.71 -21.17
CA SER A 182 -5.33 10.90 -21.55
C SER A 182 -6.19 12.11 -21.86
N GLY A 183 -7.51 11.90 -22.01
CA GLY A 183 -8.46 12.97 -22.34
C GLY A 183 -9.86 12.40 -22.58
N MET A 184 -10.72 13.26 -23.13
CA MET A 184 -12.12 12.94 -23.43
C MET A 184 -12.49 13.48 -24.81
N VAL A 185 -13.23 12.70 -25.59
CA VAL A 185 -13.88 13.12 -26.83
C VAL A 185 -15.33 13.45 -26.51
N MET A 186 -15.76 14.64 -26.91
CA MET A 186 -17.13 15.11 -26.66
C MET A 186 -18.06 14.72 -27.80
N SER A 187 -19.32 14.49 -27.51
CA SER A 187 -20.38 14.27 -28.51
C SER A 187 -20.42 15.43 -29.50
N GLY A 188 -20.53 15.12 -30.79
CA GLY A 188 -20.49 16.09 -31.88
C GLY A 188 -19.07 16.46 -32.35
N GLN A 189 -18.03 16.06 -31.67
CA GLN A 189 -16.64 16.31 -32.08
C GLN A 189 -16.28 15.45 -33.30
N LYS A 190 -15.70 16.10 -34.36
CA LYS A 190 -15.10 15.39 -35.49
C LYS A 190 -13.86 14.60 -35.01
N ILE A 191 -13.84 13.30 -35.29
CA ILE A 191 -12.70 12.43 -34.98
C ILE A 191 -11.77 12.38 -36.19
N ILE A 192 -12.28 12.06 -37.38
CA ILE A 192 -11.49 11.94 -38.60
C ILE A 192 -12.39 12.12 -39.85
N GLY A 193 -11.84 12.73 -40.91
CA GLY A 193 -12.51 12.84 -42.21
C GLY A 193 -12.06 11.78 -43.20
N GLN A 194 -12.84 11.62 -44.28
CA GLN A 194 -12.45 10.72 -45.35
C GLN A 194 -11.15 11.20 -46.02
N GLY A 195 -10.17 10.32 -46.17
CA GLY A 195 -8.87 10.61 -46.74
C GLY A 195 -7.83 11.15 -45.74
N ASP A 196 -8.25 11.58 -44.54
CA ASP A 196 -7.32 12.01 -43.49
C ASP A 196 -6.39 10.85 -43.10
N ILE A 197 -5.10 11.13 -42.85
CA ILE A 197 -4.16 10.12 -42.37
C ILE A 197 -4.43 9.84 -40.89
N VAL A 198 -4.52 8.56 -40.52
CA VAL A 198 -4.64 8.13 -39.13
C VAL A 198 -3.28 8.31 -38.45
N ASP A 199 -3.12 9.38 -37.69
CA ASP A 199 -1.97 9.57 -36.82
C ASP A 199 -2.11 8.76 -35.52
N LYS A 200 -1.10 8.78 -34.66
CA LYS A 200 -1.11 8.06 -33.37
C LYS A 200 -2.25 8.52 -32.46
N ALA A 201 -2.48 9.83 -32.36
CA ALA A 201 -3.54 10.39 -31.50
C ALA A 201 -4.93 9.98 -32.00
N THR A 202 -5.17 10.05 -33.30
CA THR A 202 -6.42 9.59 -33.92
C THR A 202 -6.61 8.08 -33.76
N TYR A 203 -5.53 7.30 -33.89
CA TYR A 203 -5.58 5.86 -33.66
C TYR A 203 -6.01 5.51 -32.23
N ASP A 204 -5.48 6.21 -31.22
CA ASP A 204 -5.84 6.00 -29.81
C ASP A 204 -7.30 6.39 -29.55
N ILE A 205 -7.81 7.47 -30.20
CA ILE A 205 -9.22 7.84 -30.15
C ILE A 205 -10.11 6.76 -30.78
N LEU A 206 -9.76 6.26 -31.96
CA LEU A 206 -10.54 5.23 -32.69
C LEU A 206 -10.57 3.92 -31.90
N THR A 207 -9.45 3.51 -31.32
CA THR A 207 -9.33 2.32 -30.46
C THR A 207 -10.19 2.47 -29.20
N SER A 208 -10.18 3.66 -28.61
CA SER A 208 -10.99 3.98 -27.43
C SER A 208 -12.48 3.93 -27.75
N LEU A 209 -12.88 4.48 -28.90
CA LEU A 209 -14.28 4.42 -29.38
C LEU A 209 -14.72 2.97 -29.60
N GLU A 210 -13.89 2.12 -30.23
CA GLU A 210 -14.18 0.70 -30.42
C GLU A 210 -14.36 -0.02 -29.09
N LYS A 211 -13.48 0.23 -28.13
CA LYS A 211 -13.58 -0.34 -26.78
C LYS A 211 -14.86 0.07 -26.06
N GLU A 212 -15.23 1.36 -26.13
CA GLU A 212 -16.46 1.87 -25.52
C GLU A 212 -17.73 1.32 -26.23
N TYR A 213 -17.71 1.20 -27.54
CA TYR A 213 -18.80 0.60 -28.29
C TYR A 213 -19.03 -0.87 -27.86
N ASN A 214 -17.96 -1.65 -27.78
CA ASN A 214 -18.04 -3.05 -27.35
C ASN A 214 -18.53 -3.16 -25.90
N ARG A 215 -18.05 -2.30 -24.99
CA ARG A 215 -18.50 -2.26 -23.60
C ARG A 215 -19.99 -1.98 -23.47
N ARG A 216 -20.50 -1.00 -24.21
CA ARG A 216 -21.92 -0.62 -24.21
C ARG A 216 -22.82 -1.72 -24.81
N ASN A 217 -22.36 -2.39 -25.85
CA ASN A 217 -23.11 -3.49 -26.47
C ASN A 217 -23.15 -4.72 -25.55
N THR A 218 -22.07 -5.06 -24.90
CA THR A 218 -22.00 -6.17 -23.92
C THR A 218 -22.94 -5.90 -22.74
N SER A 219 -22.97 -4.67 -22.21
CA SER A 219 -23.87 -4.32 -21.11
C SER A 219 -25.32 -4.36 -21.49
N LYS A 220 -25.70 -3.95 -22.72
CA LYS A 220 -27.06 -4.09 -23.27
C LYS A 220 -27.47 -5.56 -23.41
N MET A 221 -26.56 -6.41 -23.91
CA MET A 221 -26.81 -7.85 -24.04
C MET A 221 -26.97 -8.55 -22.69
N GLN A 222 -26.18 -8.15 -21.67
CA GLN A 222 -26.33 -8.65 -20.30
C GLN A 222 -27.67 -8.21 -19.68
N SER A 223 -28.10 -6.96 -19.89
CA SER A 223 -29.36 -6.44 -19.39
C SER A 223 -30.53 -7.21 -20.01
N HIS A 224 -30.50 -7.53 -21.32
CA HIS A 224 -31.51 -8.36 -21.97
C HIS A 224 -31.55 -9.80 -21.45
N LYS A 225 -30.37 -10.39 -21.13
CA LYS A 225 -30.31 -11.75 -20.54
C LYS A 225 -30.86 -11.80 -19.12
N VAL A 226 -30.64 -10.78 -18.32
CA VAL A 226 -31.19 -10.66 -16.96
C VAL A 226 -32.71 -10.48 -17.03
N LEU A 227 -33.23 -9.65 -17.94
CA LEU A 227 -34.67 -9.46 -18.13
C LEU A 227 -35.37 -10.75 -18.62
N LEU A 228 -34.77 -11.48 -19.57
CA LEU A 228 -35.27 -12.78 -20.01
C LEU A 228 -35.22 -13.84 -18.90
N GLY A 229 -34.18 -13.83 -18.05
CA GLY A 229 -34.10 -14.74 -16.90
C GLY A 229 -35.17 -14.48 -15.84
N GLN A 230 -35.56 -13.23 -15.64
CA GLN A 230 -36.64 -12.85 -14.70
C GLN A 230 -38.04 -13.21 -15.29
N LEU A 231 -38.21 -13.16 -16.62
CA LEU A 231 -39.46 -13.56 -17.28
C LEU A 231 -39.66 -15.08 -17.37
N LEU A 232 -38.59 -15.87 -17.24
CA LEU A 232 -38.60 -17.33 -17.31
C LEU A 232 -38.54 -18.01 -15.93
N GLN A 233 -38.65 -17.26 -14.81
CA GLN A 233 -38.86 -17.91 -13.51
C GLN A 233 -40.27 -18.50 -13.48
N PRO A 234 -40.43 -19.83 -13.32
CA PRO A 234 -41.74 -20.43 -13.11
C PRO A 234 -42.32 -19.90 -11.77
N ASP A 235 -43.59 -19.53 -11.80
CA ASP A 235 -44.33 -19.16 -10.60
C ASP A 235 -44.12 -20.22 -9.50
N PRO A 236 -43.90 -19.82 -8.25
CA PRO A 236 -43.83 -20.79 -7.15
C PRO A 236 -45.14 -21.55 -7.10
N PRO A 237 -45.11 -22.88 -6.87
CA PRO A 237 -46.31 -23.71 -6.83
C PRO A 237 -47.31 -23.16 -5.83
N ARG A 238 -48.49 -22.79 -6.27
CA ARG A 238 -49.63 -22.46 -5.39
C ARG A 238 -49.96 -23.71 -4.60
N LEU A 239 -49.65 -23.74 -3.34
CA LEU A 239 -50.19 -24.73 -2.41
C LEU A 239 -51.69 -24.53 -2.33
N SER A 240 -52.43 -25.39 -3.06
CA SER A 240 -53.84 -25.53 -2.94
C SER A 240 -54.21 -26.00 -1.55
N GLY A 241 -55.17 -25.29 -0.98
CA GLY A 241 -55.63 -25.43 0.40
C GLY A 241 -56.12 -26.81 0.76
N GLN A 242 -55.95 -27.16 1.98
CA GLN A 242 -56.84 -28.07 2.71
C GLN A 242 -57.18 -27.52 4.07
N HIS A 243 -58.47 -27.28 4.22
CA HIS A 243 -59.33 -27.31 5.40
C HIS A 243 -58.77 -27.08 6.79
N ALA A 244 -59.29 -26.01 7.39
CA ALA A 244 -59.40 -25.86 8.85
C ALA A 244 -60.29 -26.93 9.46
N PRO A 245 -60.13 -27.23 10.76
CA PRO A 245 -61.26 -27.02 11.63
C PRO A 245 -60.94 -26.15 12.85
N HIS A 246 -61.96 -25.47 13.26
CA HIS A 246 -62.12 -24.64 14.46
C HIS A 246 -61.62 -25.32 15.75
N LEU A 247 -60.99 -24.54 16.63
CA LEU A 247 -61.23 -24.67 18.05
C LEU A 247 -60.90 -23.33 18.75
N VAL A 248 -61.89 -22.90 19.48
CA VAL A 248 -62.02 -21.69 20.30
C VAL A 248 -61.24 -21.87 21.61
N HIS A 249 -60.59 -20.83 22.10
CA HIS A 249 -60.59 -20.30 23.46
C HIS A 249 -59.35 -19.46 23.71
N SER A 250 -59.57 -18.23 23.95
CA SER A 250 -59.69 -17.48 25.23
C SER A 250 -58.39 -16.85 25.74
N LEU A 251 -58.41 -15.51 25.67
CA LEU A 251 -57.98 -14.54 26.69
C LEU A 251 -56.60 -14.74 27.39
N HIS A 252 -55.66 -13.82 27.21
CA HIS A 252 -55.35 -12.86 28.28
C HIS A 252 -54.44 -11.73 27.78
N ALA A 253 -54.81 -10.54 28.23
CA ALA A 253 -54.10 -9.27 28.08
C ALA A 253 -52.84 -9.22 28.93
N GLY A 254 -51.86 -8.42 28.52
CA GLY A 254 -50.78 -8.05 29.42
C GLY A 254 -49.65 -7.26 28.80
N ASN A 255 -49.81 -5.96 28.75
CA ASN A 255 -48.82 -4.91 29.03
C ASN A 255 -47.48 -4.85 28.25
N LEU A 256 -47.40 -3.85 27.40
CA LEU A 256 -46.18 -3.04 27.16
C LEU A 256 -45.85 -2.18 28.39
N PRO A 257 -44.56 -1.87 28.58
CA PRO A 257 -44.23 -0.50 28.93
C PRO A 257 -43.09 0.10 28.08
N PRO A 258 -42.82 1.41 28.23
CA PRO A 258 -42.51 2.30 27.15
C PRO A 258 -41.02 2.63 27.01
N ALA A 259 -40.71 3.27 25.87
CA ALA A 259 -39.45 3.92 25.53
C ALA A 259 -38.99 4.93 26.59
N HIS A 260 -37.69 4.87 26.92
CA HIS A 260 -36.98 5.99 27.56
C HIS A 260 -35.99 6.61 26.60
N PHE A 261 -36.36 7.81 26.25
CA PHE A 261 -35.55 8.87 25.62
C PHE A 261 -34.73 9.53 26.74
N ILE A 262 -33.42 9.71 26.57
CA ILE A 262 -32.63 10.62 27.40
C ILE A 262 -31.71 11.45 26.49
N PRO A 263 -31.68 12.79 26.70
CA PRO A 263 -31.03 13.73 25.79
C PRO A 263 -29.57 14.07 26.17
N HIS A 264 -28.89 14.71 25.23
CA HIS A 264 -27.65 15.47 25.36
C HIS A 264 -27.58 16.39 26.57
N GLN A 265 -26.38 16.50 27.18
CA GLN A 265 -25.64 17.74 27.54
C GLN A 265 -24.27 17.38 28.14
N ALA A 266 -23.25 17.97 27.77
CA ALA A 266 -22.35 19.09 27.86
C ALA A 266 -20.93 18.60 27.48
#